data_b54eefcd9328c620da6065f2ce4b84cf
#
_entry.id   b54eefcd9328c620da6065f2ce4b84cf
#
_cell.length_a   1.000
_cell.length_b   1.000
_cell.length_c   1.000
_cell.angle_alpha   90.00
_cell.angle_beta   90.00
_cell.angle_gamma   90.00
#
_symmetry.space_group_name_H-M   'P 1'
#
loop_
_entity.id
_entity.type
_entity.pdbx_description
1 polymer ?
#
loop_
_entity_poly.entity_id
_entity_poly.type
_entity_poly.pdbx_seq_one_letter_code
_entity_poly.pdbx_strand_id
1 'polypeptide(L)'
;FLLQVPLCAAHLLFVFAKVRIPSEPGSVRDKVLRIDMGGTLALLCAVAALVAALACGDADGPRLLVYLWLAGAVIGAGVFVWLETRVAAEPLMPTQILARRMPACVSLACGLVSLCQFGVLYHVPLYFLAVQGTSTVQAGAYLVPNVLAASVCSLVSGRLVSRTGSYRATVLLSGLLTVLGALSMCFWRRQATPAWAYWLTMPWVGAGFGSTLTVTLVALVLSVDPMEVAPASGVTYLFRAEGSLLGESCTPSLFQRSLA
;
A
#
# COMPACT_ATOMS: atom_id res chain seq x y z
N PHE A 1 -5.57 1.64 21.98
CA PHE A 1 -4.28 2.32 22.14
C PHE A 1 -3.48 1.80 23.34
N LEU A 2 -4.09 1.68 24.53
CA LEU A 2 -3.38 1.21 25.75
C LEU A 2 -2.73 -0.18 25.60
N LEU A 3 -3.31 -1.08 24.81
CA LEU A 3 -2.74 -2.39 24.52
C LEU A 3 -1.57 -2.34 23.52
N GLN A 4 -1.60 -1.40 22.58
CA GLN A 4 -0.55 -1.25 21.57
C GLN A 4 0.78 -0.79 22.17
N VAL A 5 0.74 0.15 23.15
CA VAL A 5 1.95 0.71 23.75
C VAL A 5 2.88 -0.36 24.35
N PRO A 6 2.41 -1.28 25.23
CA PRO A 6 3.29 -2.32 25.78
C PRO A 6 3.79 -3.29 24.72
N LEU A 7 2.99 -3.60 23.70
CA LEU A 7 3.42 -4.46 22.59
C LEU A 7 4.53 -3.80 21.76
N CYS A 8 4.39 -2.51 21.43
CA CYS A 8 5.42 -1.75 20.72
C CYS A 8 6.70 -1.62 21.56
N ALA A 9 6.58 -1.40 22.87
CA ALA A 9 7.73 -1.34 23.76
C ALA A 9 8.45 -2.69 23.85
N ALA A 10 7.71 -3.79 23.99
CA ALA A 10 8.28 -5.15 23.97
C ALA A 10 8.99 -5.45 22.64
N HIS A 11 8.38 -5.09 21.50
CA HIS A 11 8.99 -5.22 20.18
C HIS A 11 10.30 -4.43 20.07
N LEU A 12 10.29 -3.16 20.49
CA LEU A 12 11.48 -2.30 20.49
C LEU A 12 12.62 -2.90 21.33
N LEU A 13 12.33 -3.37 22.55
CA LEU A 13 13.29 -4.01 23.42
C LEU A 13 13.84 -5.30 22.79
N PHE A 14 12.99 -6.12 22.17
CA PHE A 14 13.42 -7.33 21.48
C PHE A 14 14.37 -7.05 20.33
N VAL A 15 14.03 -6.07 19.47
CA VAL A 15 14.86 -5.64 18.33
C VAL A 15 16.22 -5.13 18.85
N PHE A 16 16.21 -4.25 19.85
CA PHE A 16 17.43 -3.70 20.42
C PHE A 16 18.35 -4.78 21.03
N ALA A 17 17.78 -5.79 21.68
CA ALA A 17 18.54 -6.85 22.33
C ALA A 17 19.07 -7.93 21.37
N LYS A 18 18.33 -8.24 20.30
CA LYS A 18 18.61 -9.40 19.44
C LYS A 18 19.09 -9.05 18.04
N VAL A 19 18.67 -7.90 17.49
CA VAL A 19 19.04 -7.53 16.12
C VAL A 19 20.35 -6.76 16.15
N ARG A 20 21.42 -7.41 15.68
CA ARG A 20 22.73 -6.80 15.48
C ARG A 20 23.01 -6.73 13.99
N ILE A 21 22.88 -5.55 13.43
CA ILE A 21 23.20 -5.31 12.03
C ILE A 21 24.66 -4.79 12.00
N PRO A 22 25.58 -5.46 11.28
CA PRO A 22 26.92 -4.92 11.07
C PRO A 22 26.80 -3.56 10.39
N SER A 23 27.25 -2.50 11.07
CA SER A 23 27.27 -1.17 10.52
C SER A 23 28.48 -1.01 9.59
N GLU A 24 28.27 -0.50 8.39
CA GLU A 24 29.39 -0.10 7.55
C GLU A 24 30.26 0.95 8.25
N PRO A 25 31.60 0.85 8.12
CA PRO A 25 32.50 1.85 8.68
C PRO A 25 32.25 3.21 8.02
N GLY A 26 32.15 4.27 8.80
CA GLY A 26 31.94 5.64 8.31
C GLY A 26 31.29 6.53 9.35
N SER A 27 31.51 7.84 9.24
CA SER A 27 30.89 8.83 10.09
C SER A 27 29.37 8.86 9.87
N VAL A 28 28.59 9.04 10.93
CA VAL A 28 27.13 9.25 10.84
C VAL A 28 26.81 10.41 9.90
N ARG A 29 27.62 11.45 9.92
CA ARG A 29 27.47 12.62 9.04
C ARG A 29 27.59 12.25 7.57
N ASP A 30 28.56 11.41 7.22
CA ASP A 30 28.78 10.99 5.82
C ASP A 30 27.63 10.10 5.33
N LYS A 31 27.08 9.27 6.21
CA LYS A 31 25.90 8.44 5.90
C LYS A 31 24.65 9.29 5.69
N VAL A 32 24.43 10.32 6.51
CA VAL A 32 23.27 11.22 6.35
C VAL A 32 23.40 12.07 5.08
N LEU A 33 24.61 12.50 4.72
CA LEU A 33 24.85 13.28 3.50
C LEU A 33 24.65 12.45 2.21
N ARG A 34 24.70 11.12 2.28
CA ARG A 34 24.39 10.24 1.15
C ARG A 34 22.89 10.09 0.89
N ILE A 35 22.06 10.35 1.89
CA ILE A 35 20.59 10.26 1.74
C ILE A 35 20.15 11.37 0.78
N ASP A 36 19.41 11.01 -0.24
CA ASP A 36 18.78 11.99 -1.16
C ASP A 36 17.63 12.74 -0.47
N MET A 37 18.00 13.74 0.32
CA MET A 37 17.02 14.62 0.99
C MET A 37 16.21 15.44 -0.02
N GLY A 38 16.81 15.79 -1.17
CA GLY A 38 16.14 16.55 -2.22
C GLY A 38 15.04 15.74 -2.89
N GLY A 39 15.36 14.52 -3.32
CA GLY A 39 14.38 13.61 -3.90
C GLY A 39 13.28 13.22 -2.90
N THR A 40 13.65 12.91 -1.64
CA THR A 40 12.68 12.64 -0.58
C THR A 40 11.68 13.78 -0.39
N LEU A 41 12.16 15.01 -0.30
CA LEU A 41 11.30 16.19 -0.12
C LEU A 41 10.42 16.45 -1.34
N ALA A 42 10.98 16.34 -2.55
CA ALA A 42 10.24 16.51 -3.79
C ALA A 42 9.11 15.47 -3.91
N LEU A 43 9.38 14.19 -3.60
CA LEU A 43 8.38 13.14 -3.58
C LEU A 43 7.30 13.40 -2.54
N LEU A 44 7.69 13.77 -1.31
CA LEU A 44 6.75 14.09 -0.24
C LEU A 44 5.82 15.24 -0.64
N CYS A 45 6.37 16.31 -1.22
CA CYS A 45 5.59 17.44 -1.72
C CYS A 45 4.63 17.02 -2.87
N ALA A 46 5.09 16.18 -3.79
CA ALA A 46 4.27 15.70 -4.91
C ALA A 46 3.09 14.86 -4.40
N VAL A 47 3.35 13.92 -3.50
CA VAL A 47 2.30 13.07 -2.92
C VAL A 47 1.34 13.88 -2.06
N ALA A 48 1.84 14.79 -1.21
CA ALA A 48 1.00 15.67 -0.41
C ALA A 48 0.10 16.56 -1.28
N ALA A 49 0.64 17.09 -2.38
CA ALA A 49 -0.13 17.89 -3.33
C ALA A 49 -1.21 17.04 -4.02
N LEU A 50 -0.91 15.78 -4.39
CA LEU A 50 -1.89 14.88 -4.99
C LEU A 50 -3.02 14.54 -4.00
N VAL A 51 -2.70 14.21 -2.76
CA VAL A 51 -3.68 13.94 -1.71
C VAL A 51 -4.54 15.17 -1.43
N ALA A 52 -3.92 16.37 -1.37
CA ALA A 52 -4.65 17.63 -1.20
C ALA A 52 -5.59 17.91 -2.38
N ALA A 53 -5.19 17.63 -3.63
CA ALA A 53 -6.05 17.75 -4.79
C ALA A 53 -7.28 16.87 -4.70
N LEU A 54 -7.10 15.60 -4.28
CA LEU A 54 -8.19 14.64 -4.09
C LEU A 54 -9.13 15.11 -2.97
N ALA A 55 -8.58 15.54 -1.83
CA ALA A 55 -9.38 16.06 -0.71
C ALA A 55 -10.15 17.35 -1.05
N CYS A 56 -9.54 18.26 -1.81
CA CYS A 56 -10.24 19.49 -2.27
C CYS A 56 -11.29 19.20 -3.33
N GLY A 57 -11.17 18.10 -4.07
CA GLY A 57 -12.17 17.70 -5.07
C GLY A 57 -13.49 17.25 -4.45
N ASP A 58 -13.48 16.90 -3.17
CA ASP A 58 -14.65 16.44 -2.40
C ASP A 58 -15.42 17.60 -1.75
N ALA A 59 -14.75 18.71 -1.47
CA ALA A 59 -15.36 19.89 -0.92
C ALA A 59 -15.99 20.74 -2.05
N ASP A 60 -17.07 21.47 -1.75
CA ASP A 60 -17.63 22.51 -2.64
C ASP A 60 -16.65 23.70 -2.84
N GLY A 61 -15.35 23.36 -2.82
CA GLY A 61 -14.25 24.31 -2.97
C GLY A 61 -14.06 24.77 -4.42
N PRO A 62 -13.37 25.90 -4.61
CA PRO A 62 -13.11 26.40 -5.95
C PRO A 62 -12.29 25.39 -6.76
N ARG A 63 -12.79 24.98 -7.90
CA ARG A 63 -12.12 24.05 -8.84
C ARG A 63 -10.67 24.46 -9.16
N LEU A 64 -10.39 25.76 -9.08
CA LEU A 64 -9.05 26.31 -9.24
C LEU A 64 -8.04 25.70 -8.24
N LEU A 65 -8.44 25.51 -6.98
CA LEU A 65 -7.56 24.87 -5.97
C LEU A 65 -7.21 23.44 -6.33
N VAL A 66 -8.15 22.66 -6.84
CA VAL A 66 -7.89 21.29 -7.32
C VAL A 66 -6.86 21.30 -8.44
N TYR A 67 -7.02 22.19 -9.43
CA TYR A 67 -6.05 22.31 -10.54
C TYR A 67 -4.68 22.78 -10.09
N LEU A 68 -4.60 23.70 -9.11
CA LEU A 68 -3.33 24.16 -8.55
C LEU A 68 -2.61 23.02 -7.81
N TRP A 69 -3.32 22.25 -7.01
CA TRP A 69 -2.74 21.09 -6.32
C TRP A 69 -2.32 19.98 -7.29
N LEU A 70 -3.11 19.70 -8.34
CA LEU A 70 -2.72 18.76 -9.39
C LEU A 70 -1.49 19.23 -10.16
N ALA A 71 -1.42 20.51 -10.49
CA ALA A 71 -0.21 21.09 -11.12
C ALA A 71 1.00 20.97 -10.20
N GLY A 72 0.84 21.24 -8.89
CA GLY A 72 1.87 21.05 -7.88
C GLY A 72 2.35 19.60 -7.80
N ALA A 73 1.42 18.63 -7.85
CA ALA A 73 1.75 17.21 -7.85
C ALA A 73 2.56 16.82 -9.10
N VAL A 74 2.16 17.26 -10.28
CA VAL A 74 2.87 16.98 -11.54
C VAL A 74 4.25 17.63 -11.57
N ILE A 75 4.34 18.89 -11.13
CA ILE A 75 5.64 19.60 -11.05
C ILE A 75 6.55 18.91 -10.03
N GLY A 76 6.03 18.58 -8.84
CA GLY A 76 6.78 17.88 -7.79
C GLY A 76 7.28 16.51 -8.26
N ALA A 77 6.45 15.74 -8.97
CA ALA A 77 6.84 14.46 -9.56
C ALA A 77 7.94 14.67 -10.65
N GLY A 78 7.81 15.69 -11.47
CA GLY A 78 8.84 16.05 -12.47
C GLY A 78 10.17 16.42 -11.82
N VAL A 79 10.14 17.24 -10.77
CA VAL A 79 11.33 17.62 -9.99
C VAL A 79 11.94 16.39 -9.32
N PHE A 80 11.12 15.49 -8.74
CA PHE A 80 11.60 14.23 -8.18
C PHE A 80 12.35 13.39 -9.21
N VAL A 81 11.74 13.14 -10.37
CA VAL A 81 12.38 12.36 -11.45
C VAL A 81 13.68 13.03 -11.94
N TRP A 82 13.70 14.35 -12.02
CA TRP A 82 14.90 15.09 -12.41
C TRP A 82 16.01 14.96 -11.37
N LEU A 83 15.71 15.13 -10.09
CA LEU A 83 16.67 14.96 -8.99
C LEU A 83 17.21 13.52 -8.97
N GLU A 84 16.34 12.54 -9.06
CA GLU A 84 16.66 11.12 -9.04
C GLU A 84 17.59 10.70 -10.18
N THR A 85 17.37 11.26 -11.39
CA THR A 85 18.12 10.85 -12.59
C THR A 85 19.41 11.66 -12.81
N ARG A 86 19.52 12.86 -12.23
CA ARG A 86 20.61 13.80 -12.54
C ARG A 86 21.43 14.25 -11.35
N VAL A 87 20.90 14.21 -10.15
CA VAL A 87 21.52 14.82 -8.97
C VAL A 87 21.85 13.80 -7.88
N ALA A 88 20.98 12.82 -7.66
CA ALA A 88 21.12 11.86 -6.57
C ALA A 88 22.36 10.98 -6.74
N ALA A 89 23.23 10.96 -5.72
CA ALA A 89 24.37 10.05 -5.67
C ALA A 89 23.92 8.60 -5.32
N GLU A 90 22.95 8.49 -4.41
CA GLU A 90 22.30 7.22 -4.02
C GLU A 90 20.80 7.42 -4.21
N PRO A 91 20.23 7.12 -5.41
CA PRO A 91 18.84 7.34 -5.74
C PRO A 91 17.90 6.48 -4.89
N LEU A 92 16.77 7.04 -4.46
CA LEU A 92 15.69 6.33 -3.75
C LEU A 92 15.02 5.28 -4.65
N MET A 93 14.85 5.62 -5.92
CA MET A 93 14.29 4.77 -6.94
C MET A 93 15.31 4.52 -8.06
N PRO A 94 16.25 3.56 -7.90
CA PRO A 94 17.21 3.27 -8.94
C PRO A 94 16.50 2.97 -10.27
N THR A 95 16.55 3.93 -11.19
CA THR A 95 15.87 3.85 -12.49
C THR A 95 16.29 2.63 -13.30
N GLN A 96 17.52 2.16 -13.10
CA GLN A 96 18.04 0.92 -13.70
C GLN A 96 17.28 -0.33 -13.25
N ILE A 97 16.89 -0.39 -11.97
CA ILE A 97 16.10 -1.50 -11.42
C ILE A 97 14.66 -1.40 -11.94
N LEU A 98 14.08 -0.20 -11.92
CA LEU A 98 12.71 0.02 -12.37
C LEU A 98 12.55 -0.15 -13.90
N ALA A 99 13.61 0.06 -14.67
CA ALA A 99 13.61 -0.23 -16.12
C ALA A 99 13.53 -1.73 -16.42
N ARG A 100 13.89 -2.61 -15.49
CA ARG A 100 13.75 -4.06 -15.65
C ARG A 100 12.29 -4.46 -15.48
N ARG A 101 11.77 -5.25 -16.42
CA ARG A 101 10.35 -5.64 -16.49
C ARG A 101 9.81 -6.28 -15.19
N MET A 102 10.60 -7.15 -14.54
CA MET A 102 10.11 -7.87 -13.35
C MET A 102 9.96 -6.96 -12.13
N PRO A 103 10.99 -6.18 -11.69
CA PRO A 103 10.84 -5.26 -10.58
C PRO A 103 9.74 -4.21 -10.80
N ALA A 104 9.62 -3.67 -12.03
CA ALA A 104 8.55 -2.73 -12.38
C ALA A 104 7.15 -3.34 -12.23
N CYS A 105 6.94 -4.54 -12.78
CA CYS A 105 5.65 -5.23 -12.66
C CYS A 105 5.31 -5.57 -11.20
N VAL A 106 6.30 -6.01 -10.41
CA VAL A 106 6.13 -6.31 -8.98
C VAL A 106 5.74 -5.05 -8.21
N SER A 107 6.47 -3.94 -8.40
CA SER A 107 6.19 -2.68 -7.72
C SER A 107 4.80 -2.15 -8.07
N LEU A 108 4.43 -2.17 -9.35
CA LEU A 108 3.10 -1.76 -9.79
C LEU A 108 2.00 -2.66 -9.22
N ALA A 109 2.19 -3.98 -9.22
CA ALA A 109 1.23 -4.92 -8.63
C ALA A 109 1.05 -4.67 -7.13
N CYS A 110 2.14 -4.41 -6.39
CA CYS A 110 2.07 -4.06 -4.97
C CYS A 110 1.34 -2.74 -4.72
N GLY A 111 1.58 -1.72 -5.55
CA GLY A 111 0.86 -0.45 -5.48
C GLY A 111 -0.63 -0.61 -5.71
N LEU A 112 -1.02 -1.30 -6.78
CA LEU A 112 -2.43 -1.51 -7.15
C LEU A 112 -3.18 -2.34 -6.12
N VAL A 113 -2.59 -3.42 -5.62
CA VAL A 113 -3.25 -4.24 -4.59
C VAL A 113 -3.37 -3.50 -3.26
N SER A 114 -2.40 -2.63 -2.93
CA SER A 114 -2.47 -1.79 -1.74
C SER A 114 -3.55 -0.72 -1.87
N LEU A 115 -3.70 -0.10 -3.03
CA LEU A 115 -4.78 0.83 -3.32
C LEU A 115 -6.15 0.18 -3.05
N CYS A 116 -6.38 -1.03 -3.58
CA CYS A 116 -7.62 -1.77 -3.33
C CYS A 116 -7.81 -2.11 -1.85
N GLN A 117 -6.79 -2.63 -1.19
CA GLN A 117 -6.87 -3.07 0.20
C GLN A 117 -7.16 -1.91 1.16
N PHE A 118 -6.40 -0.81 1.03
CA PHE A 118 -6.56 0.34 1.93
C PHE A 118 -7.85 1.11 1.63
N GLY A 119 -8.27 1.16 0.36
CA GLY A 119 -9.61 1.62 0.00
C GLY A 119 -10.69 0.83 0.74
N VAL A 120 -10.63 -0.49 0.76
CA VAL A 120 -11.57 -1.34 1.50
C VAL A 120 -11.48 -1.12 3.00
N LEU A 121 -10.27 -1.08 3.58
CA LEU A 121 -10.07 -0.88 5.02
C LEU A 121 -10.66 0.43 5.53
N TYR A 122 -10.62 1.48 4.72
CA TYR A 122 -11.17 2.79 5.08
C TYR A 122 -12.69 2.85 4.87
N HIS A 123 -13.19 2.32 3.74
CA HIS A 123 -14.60 2.54 3.35
C HIS A 123 -15.57 1.56 3.98
N VAL A 124 -15.14 0.35 4.27
CA VAL A 124 -16.02 -0.64 4.88
C VAL A 124 -16.54 -0.19 6.25
N PRO A 125 -15.71 0.27 7.20
CA PRO A 125 -16.22 0.83 8.44
C PRO A 125 -17.13 2.04 8.23
N LEU A 126 -16.76 2.93 7.29
CA LEU A 126 -17.54 4.12 6.98
C LEU A 126 -18.93 3.75 6.44
N TYR A 127 -19.03 2.77 5.55
CA TYR A 127 -20.29 2.23 5.04
C TYR A 127 -21.17 1.69 6.18
N PHE A 128 -20.61 0.91 7.10
CA PHE A 128 -21.38 0.35 8.21
C PHE A 128 -21.85 1.43 9.19
N LEU A 129 -21.04 2.45 9.44
CA LEU A 129 -21.40 3.57 10.31
C LEU A 129 -22.44 4.47 9.65
N ALA A 130 -22.19 4.93 8.43
CA ALA A 130 -23.02 5.94 7.76
C ALA A 130 -24.31 5.36 7.14
N VAL A 131 -24.22 4.18 6.52
CA VAL A 131 -25.36 3.59 5.75
C VAL A 131 -26.15 2.61 6.59
N GLN A 132 -25.48 1.76 7.36
CA GLN A 132 -26.13 0.72 8.16
C GLN A 132 -26.49 1.17 9.59
N GLY A 133 -25.88 2.27 10.07
CA GLY A 133 -26.09 2.76 11.43
C GLY A 133 -25.60 1.85 12.54
N THR A 134 -24.60 0.99 12.25
CA THR A 134 -24.03 0.05 13.21
C THR A 134 -23.09 0.75 14.19
N SER A 135 -22.79 0.13 15.33
CA SER A 135 -21.80 0.64 16.26
C SER A 135 -20.38 0.55 15.71
N THR A 136 -19.47 1.44 16.17
CA THR A 136 -18.05 1.44 15.78
C THR A 136 -17.37 0.08 16.00
N VAL A 137 -17.75 -0.62 17.08
CA VAL A 137 -17.22 -1.94 17.40
C VAL A 137 -17.63 -2.98 16.35
N GLN A 138 -18.90 -2.97 15.96
CA GLN A 138 -19.40 -3.88 14.92
C GLN A 138 -18.79 -3.57 13.55
N ALA A 139 -18.70 -2.29 13.19
CA ALA A 139 -18.06 -1.87 11.94
C ALA A 139 -16.61 -2.34 11.85
N GLY A 140 -15.84 -2.24 12.95
CA GLY A 140 -14.48 -2.77 13.03
C GLY A 140 -14.42 -4.29 13.00
N ALA A 141 -15.39 -4.98 13.60
CA ALA A 141 -15.44 -6.45 13.61
C ALA A 141 -15.56 -7.04 12.19
N TYR A 142 -16.26 -6.38 11.27
CA TYR A 142 -16.35 -6.82 9.87
C TYR A 142 -15.02 -6.83 9.12
N LEU A 143 -13.99 -6.14 9.62
CA LEU A 143 -12.64 -6.19 9.03
C LEU A 143 -11.83 -7.41 9.48
N VAL A 144 -12.20 -8.06 10.58
CA VAL A 144 -11.44 -9.20 11.15
C VAL A 144 -11.24 -10.33 10.13
N PRO A 145 -12.26 -10.79 9.38
CA PRO A 145 -12.07 -11.84 8.38
C PRO A 145 -11.08 -11.47 7.27
N ASN A 146 -11.03 -10.19 6.89
CA ASN A 146 -10.07 -9.69 5.90
C ASN A 146 -8.62 -9.86 6.41
N VAL A 147 -8.34 -9.43 7.63
CA VAL A 147 -7.00 -9.50 8.23
C VAL A 147 -6.56 -10.95 8.45
N LEU A 148 -7.47 -11.79 8.95
CA LEU A 148 -7.20 -13.22 9.14
C LEU A 148 -6.91 -13.92 7.81
N ALA A 149 -7.71 -13.67 6.79
CA ALA A 149 -7.51 -14.23 5.47
C ALA A 149 -6.19 -13.75 4.84
N ALA A 150 -5.82 -12.48 4.99
CA ALA A 150 -4.55 -11.95 4.53
C ALA A 150 -3.37 -12.70 5.17
N SER A 151 -3.41 -12.90 6.48
CA SER A 151 -2.36 -13.59 7.23
C SER A 151 -2.24 -15.07 6.83
N VAL A 152 -3.35 -15.79 6.79
CA VAL A 152 -3.37 -17.22 6.42
C VAL A 152 -2.94 -17.42 4.98
N CYS A 153 -3.51 -16.65 4.05
CA CYS A 153 -3.20 -16.78 2.62
C CYS A 153 -1.77 -16.34 2.28
N SER A 154 -1.18 -15.40 3.02
CA SER A 154 0.24 -15.05 2.92
C SER A 154 1.13 -16.28 3.22
N LEU A 155 0.85 -17.01 4.31
CA LEU A 155 1.60 -18.22 4.67
C LEU A 155 1.38 -19.35 3.66
N VAL A 156 0.14 -19.56 3.23
CA VAL A 156 -0.21 -20.60 2.25
C VAL A 156 0.46 -20.34 0.91
N SER A 157 0.39 -19.10 0.41
CA SER A 157 1.00 -18.71 -0.87
C SER A 157 2.53 -18.83 -0.84
N GLY A 158 3.17 -18.44 0.27
CA GLY A 158 4.62 -18.63 0.46
C GLY A 158 5.00 -20.11 0.39
N ARG A 159 4.26 -21.00 1.09
CA ARG A 159 4.47 -22.46 1.02
C ARG A 159 4.20 -23.02 -0.38
N LEU A 160 3.16 -22.53 -1.05
CA LEU A 160 2.80 -22.99 -2.39
C LEU A 160 3.92 -22.66 -3.38
N VAL A 161 4.42 -21.43 -3.37
CA VAL A 161 5.52 -21.01 -4.24
C VAL A 161 6.81 -21.78 -3.92
N SER A 162 7.13 -22.00 -2.65
CA SER A 162 8.32 -22.77 -2.26
C SER A 162 8.28 -24.24 -2.72
N ARG A 163 7.07 -24.82 -2.82
CA ARG A 163 6.88 -26.22 -3.27
C ARG A 163 6.78 -26.37 -4.78
N THR A 164 6.11 -25.43 -5.44
CA THR A 164 5.81 -25.53 -6.89
C THR A 164 6.83 -24.81 -7.77
N GLY A 165 7.60 -23.88 -7.20
CA GLY A 165 8.46 -22.96 -7.97
C GLY A 165 7.70 -21.98 -8.87
N SER A 166 6.37 -22.05 -8.93
CA SER A 166 5.53 -21.27 -9.83
C SER A 166 4.91 -20.07 -9.11
N TYR A 167 5.53 -18.90 -9.24
CA TYR A 167 4.98 -17.65 -8.72
C TYR A 167 3.87 -17.07 -9.60
N ARG A 168 3.87 -17.32 -10.92
CA ARG A 168 2.91 -16.74 -11.88
C ARG A 168 1.48 -17.16 -11.59
N ALA A 169 1.23 -18.45 -11.43
CA ALA A 169 -0.10 -18.96 -11.13
C ALA A 169 -0.64 -18.40 -9.81
N THR A 170 0.23 -18.30 -8.79
CA THR A 170 -0.16 -17.80 -7.48
C THR A 170 -0.47 -16.30 -7.51
N VAL A 171 0.30 -15.48 -8.26
CA VAL A 171 0.00 -14.05 -8.45
C VAL A 171 -1.31 -13.85 -9.20
N LEU A 172 -1.56 -14.62 -10.26
CA LEU A 172 -2.82 -14.52 -11.00
C LEU A 172 -4.03 -14.91 -10.13
N LEU A 173 -3.90 -15.98 -9.36
CA LEU A 173 -4.94 -16.38 -8.42
C LEU A 173 -5.20 -15.32 -7.36
N SER A 174 -4.15 -14.72 -6.79
CA SER A 174 -4.29 -13.66 -5.78
C SER A 174 -4.95 -12.41 -6.36
N GLY A 175 -4.59 -12.02 -7.59
CA GLY A 175 -5.25 -10.92 -8.30
C GLY A 175 -6.73 -11.20 -8.55
N LEU A 176 -7.07 -12.43 -8.98
CA LEU A 176 -8.45 -12.86 -9.18
C LEU A 176 -9.26 -12.80 -7.88
N LEU A 177 -8.70 -13.25 -6.75
CA LEU A 177 -9.34 -13.16 -5.44
C LEU A 177 -9.63 -11.71 -5.06
N THR A 178 -8.69 -10.80 -5.27
CA THR A 178 -8.89 -9.36 -5.01
C THR A 178 -10.03 -8.79 -5.86
N VAL A 179 -10.05 -9.10 -7.16
CA VAL A 179 -11.10 -8.64 -8.08
C VAL A 179 -12.47 -9.20 -7.70
N LEU A 180 -12.56 -10.50 -7.41
CA LEU A 180 -13.82 -11.13 -6.98
C LEU A 180 -14.31 -10.53 -5.65
N GLY A 181 -13.40 -10.27 -4.72
CA GLY A 181 -13.72 -9.59 -3.46
C GLY A 181 -14.29 -8.19 -3.70
N ALA A 182 -13.61 -7.37 -4.48
CA ALA A 182 -14.07 -6.02 -4.81
C ALA A 182 -15.42 -6.02 -5.56
N LEU A 183 -15.59 -6.91 -6.55
CA LEU A 183 -16.85 -7.07 -7.27
C LEU A 183 -18.00 -7.51 -6.35
N SER A 184 -17.73 -8.40 -5.40
CA SER A 184 -18.76 -8.85 -4.45
C SER A 184 -19.29 -7.71 -3.57
N MET A 185 -18.44 -6.72 -3.26
CA MET A 185 -18.85 -5.52 -2.50
C MET A 185 -19.76 -4.58 -3.31
N CYS A 186 -19.66 -4.57 -4.64
CA CYS A 186 -20.55 -3.77 -5.50
C CYS A 186 -22.01 -4.23 -5.41
N PHE A 187 -22.27 -5.45 -4.96
CA PHE A 187 -23.62 -5.97 -4.77
C PHE A 187 -24.22 -5.71 -3.38
N TRP A 188 -23.48 -5.04 -2.51
CA TRP A 188 -24.00 -4.68 -1.19
C TRP A 188 -25.13 -3.67 -1.30
N ARG A 189 -26.26 -3.99 -0.70
CA ARG A 189 -27.44 -3.11 -0.67
C ARG A 189 -27.93 -2.93 0.76
N ARG A 190 -28.30 -1.70 1.09
CA ARG A 190 -28.95 -1.39 2.37
C ARG A 190 -30.21 -2.24 2.49
N GLN A 191 -30.39 -2.95 3.60
CA GLN A 191 -31.54 -3.79 3.94
C GLN A 191 -31.73 -5.09 3.12
N ALA A 192 -31.03 -5.29 1.98
CA ALA A 192 -31.16 -6.49 1.17
C ALA A 192 -30.03 -7.51 1.37
N THR A 193 -28.85 -7.06 1.84
CA THR A 193 -27.70 -7.92 2.04
C THR A 193 -27.74 -8.53 3.44
N PRO A 194 -27.81 -9.87 3.57
CA PRO A 194 -27.82 -10.53 4.87
C PRO A 194 -26.44 -10.38 5.56
N ALA A 195 -26.43 -10.33 6.90
CA ALA A 195 -25.21 -10.12 7.68
C ALA A 195 -24.10 -11.12 7.37
N TRP A 196 -24.43 -12.39 7.11
CA TRP A 196 -23.43 -13.42 6.78
C TRP A 196 -22.69 -13.14 5.46
N ALA A 197 -23.33 -12.45 4.50
CA ALA A 197 -22.71 -12.12 3.22
C ALA A 197 -21.57 -11.11 3.41
N TYR A 198 -21.67 -10.16 4.33
CA TYR A 198 -20.59 -9.25 4.66
C TYR A 198 -19.35 -9.99 5.19
N TRP A 199 -19.57 -10.98 6.07
CA TRP A 199 -18.48 -11.81 6.61
C TRP A 199 -17.82 -12.68 5.54
N LEU A 200 -18.58 -13.14 4.54
CA LEU A 200 -18.07 -14.00 3.49
C LEU A 200 -17.31 -13.23 2.39
N THR A 201 -17.67 -11.96 2.14
CA THR A 201 -17.01 -11.15 1.08
C THR A 201 -15.67 -10.57 1.52
N MET A 202 -15.50 -10.25 2.81
CA MET A 202 -14.29 -9.65 3.35
C MET A 202 -13.01 -10.49 3.16
N PRO A 203 -13.01 -11.82 3.37
CA PRO A 203 -11.83 -12.66 3.22
C PRO A 203 -11.19 -12.63 1.84
N TRP A 204 -11.96 -12.43 0.77
CA TRP A 204 -11.44 -12.50 -0.59
C TRP A 204 -10.41 -11.42 -0.90
N VAL A 205 -10.69 -10.17 -0.50
CA VAL A 205 -9.76 -9.05 -0.69
C VAL A 205 -8.51 -9.24 0.15
N GLY A 206 -8.68 -9.62 1.42
CA GLY A 206 -7.55 -9.90 2.32
C GLY A 206 -6.66 -11.04 1.82
N ALA A 207 -7.27 -12.15 1.36
CA ALA A 207 -6.56 -13.28 0.79
C ALA A 207 -5.73 -12.87 -0.44
N GLY A 208 -6.31 -12.09 -1.34
CA GLY A 208 -5.63 -11.55 -2.51
C GLY A 208 -4.47 -10.64 -2.13
N PHE A 209 -4.68 -9.71 -1.20
CA PHE A 209 -3.65 -8.79 -0.72
C PHE A 209 -2.46 -9.53 -0.08
N GLY A 210 -2.71 -10.37 0.93
CA GLY A 210 -1.65 -11.11 1.64
C GLY A 210 -0.85 -12.03 0.73
N SER A 211 -1.53 -12.74 -0.17
CA SER A 211 -0.88 -13.60 -1.16
C SER A 211 -0.03 -12.80 -2.15
N THR A 212 -0.56 -11.70 -2.69
CA THR A 212 0.19 -10.86 -3.64
C THR A 212 1.46 -10.33 -3.01
N LEU A 213 1.40 -9.77 -1.79
CA LEU A 213 2.59 -9.22 -1.14
C LEU A 213 3.69 -10.28 -0.94
N THR A 214 3.31 -11.48 -0.52
CA THR A 214 4.28 -12.55 -0.28
C THR A 214 4.91 -13.03 -1.57
N VAL A 215 4.10 -13.31 -2.59
CA VAL A 215 4.59 -13.88 -3.84
C VAL A 215 5.38 -12.87 -4.67
N THR A 216 4.97 -11.60 -4.67
CA THR A 216 5.71 -10.54 -5.37
C THR A 216 7.06 -10.27 -4.73
N LEU A 217 7.15 -10.33 -3.38
CA LEU A 217 8.45 -10.20 -2.69
C LEU A 217 9.39 -11.36 -3.06
N VAL A 218 8.89 -12.61 -3.07
CA VAL A 218 9.69 -13.76 -3.52
C VAL A 218 10.13 -13.61 -4.97
N ALA A 219 9.22 -13.20 -5.86
CA ALA A 219 9.53 -12.99 -7.27
C ALA A 219 10.57 -11.87 -7.46
N LEU A 220 10.50 -10.79 -6.66
CA LEU A 220 11.47 -9.71 -6.67
C LEU A 220 12.86 -10.22 -6.30
N VAL A 221 12.98 -10.88 -5.13
CA VAL A 221 14.25 -11.40 -4.62
C VAL A 221 14.92 -12.38 -5.60
N LEU A 222 14.12 -13.19 -6.30
CA LEU A 222 14.62 -14.12 -7.31
C LEU A 222 14.99 -13.47 -8.66
N SER A 223 14.59 -12.21 -8.88
CA SER A 223 14.78 -11.51 -10.17
C SER A 223 15.88 -10.46 -10.17
N VAL A 224 16.45 -10.14 -9.02
CA VAL A 224 17.50 -9.13 -8.85
C VAL A 224 18.74 -9.74 -8.19
N ASP A 225 19.90 -9.11 -8.39
CA ASP A 225 21.13 -9.52 -7.72
C ASP A 225 21.01 -9.32 -6.21
N PRO A 226 21.70 -10.15 -5.38
CA PRO A 226 21.65 -10.05 -3.93
C PRO A 226 21.97 -8.65 -3.38
N MET A 227 22.86 -7.90 -4.04
CA MET A 227 23.23 -6.54 -3.66
C MET A 227 22.12 -5.51 -3.99
N GLU A 228 21.26 -5.83 -4.95
CA GLU A 228 20.15 -4.97 -5.39
C GLU A 228 18.83 -5.25 -4.65
N VAL A 229 18.74 -6.31 -3.85
CA VAL A 229 17.50 -6.70 -3.16
C VAL A 229 17.01 -5.58 -2.24
N ALA A 230 17.89 -4.92 -1.51
CA ALA A 230 17.51 -3.85 -0.59
C ALA A 230 16.92 -2.63 -1.34
N PRO A 231 17.60 -2.04 -2.34
CA PRO A 231 17.01 -0.93 -3.09
C PRO A 231 15.76 -1.33 -3.87
N ALA A 232 15.70 -2.53 -4.47
CA ALA A 232 14.51 -3.01 -5.18
C ALA A 232 13.30 -3.18 -4.24
N SER A 233 13.53 -3.68 -3.03
CA SER A 233 12.49 -3.77 -2.00
C SER A 233 12.02 -2.37 -1.57
N GLY A 234 12.94 -1.41 -1.40
CA GLY A 234 12.62 -0.02 -1.09
C GLY A 234 11.66 0.59 -2.12
N VAL A 235 11.94 0.43 -3.41
CA VAL A 235 11.05 0.87 -4.50
C VAL A 235 9.66 0.23 -4.38
N THR A 236 9.59 -1.08 -4.15
CA THR A 236 8.33 -1.80 -4.01
C THR A 236 7.51 -1.30 -2.81
N TYR A 237 8.16 -1.03 -1.67
CA TYR A 237 7.50 -0.44 -0.50
C TYR A 237 7.01 0.98 -0.75
N LEU A 238 7.73 1.77 -1.54
CA LEU A 238 7.30 3.11 -1.93
C LEU A 238 6.01 3.05 -2.76
N PHE A 239 5.96 2.24 -3.82
CA PHE A 239 4.73 2.03 -4.59
C PHE A 239 3.56 1.54 -3.73
N ARG A 240 3.84 0.67 -2.76
CA ARG A 240 2.85 0.19 -1.80
C ARG A 240 2.32 1.32 -0.92
N ALA A 241 3.19 2.18 -0.40
CA ALA A 241 2.80 3.32 0.42
C ALA A 241 1.95 4.33 -0.37
N GLU A 242 2.36 4.67 -1.59
CA GLU A 242 1.58 5.54 -2.47
C GLU A 242 0.24 4.93 -2.83
N GLY A 243 0.21 3.63 -3.15
CA GLY A 243 -1.04 2.92 -3.39
C GLY A 243 -2.00 2.98 -2.19
N SER A 244 -1.49 2.82 -0.96
CA SER A 244 -2.31 2.92 0.25
C SER A 244 -2.90 4.32 0.44
N LEU A 245 -2.08 5.36 0.27
CA LEU A 245 -2.53 6.76 0.37
C LEU A 245 -3.60 7.10 -0.68
N LEU A 246 -3.41 6.65 -1.92
CA LEU A 246 -4.40 6.84 -2.97
C LEU A 246 -5.69 6.07 -2.67
N GLY A 247 -5.59 4.84 -2.16
CA GLY A 247 -6.77 4.05 -1.77
C GLY A 247 -7.61 4.72 -0.70
N GLU A 248 -6.98 5.34 0.29
CA GLU A 248 -7.67 6.10 1.33
C GLU A 248 -8.23 7.42 0.83
N SER A 249 -7.55 8.10 -0.09
CA SER A 249 -7.87 9.48 -0.52
C SER A 249 -8.87 9.54 -1.67
N CYS A 250 -8.85 8.58 -2.60
CA CYS A 250 -9.71 8.61 -3.79
C CYS A 250 -11.19 8.38 -3.50
N THR A 251 -11.55 7.87 -2.35
CA THR A 251 -12.88 7.31 -2.13
C THR A 251 -13.85 8.21 -1.36
N PRO A 252 -13.43 9.17 -0.51
CA PRO A 252 -14.37 10.15 0.03
C PRO A 252 -15.11 10.90 -1.09
N SER A 253 -14.39 11.27 -2.16
CA SER A 253 -14.93 11.98 -3.34
C SER A 253 -16.03 11.21 -4.06
N LEU A 254 -15.87 9.91 -4.19
CA LEU A 254 -16.84 9.05 -4.85
C LEU A 254 -18.06 8.78 -3.96
N PHE A 255 -17.85 8.65 -2.64
CA PHE A 255 -18.90 8.34 -1.69
C PHE A 255 -19.85 9.54 -1.47
N GLN A 256 -19.33 10.75 -1.34
CA GLN A 256 -20.14 11.97 -1.19
C GLN A 256 -21.00 12.24 -2.42
N ARG A 257 -20.45 12.04 -3.64
CA ARG A 257 -21.20 12.16 -4.89
C ARG A 257 -22.33 11.13 -5.04
N SER A 258 -22.25 10.00 -4.38
CA SER A 258 -23.29 8.96 -4.44
C SER A 258 -24.40 9.18 -3.40
N LEU A 259 -24.18 10.06 -2.42
CA LEU A 259 -25.17 10.42 -1.39
C LEU A 259 -25.89 11.75 -1.68
N ALA A 260 -25.35 12.59 -2.58
CA ALA A 260 -25.97 13.81 -3.08
C ALA A 260 -26.88 13.49 -4.27
#